data_0de506120aabbbba95f8a0ca84349486
#
_entry.id   0de506120aabbbba95f8a0ca84349486
#
_cell.length_a   1.000
_cell.length_b   1.000
_cell.length_c   1.000
_cell.angle_alpha   90.00
_cell.angle_beta   90.00
_cell.angle_gamma   90.00
#
_symmetry.space_group_name_H-M   'P 1'
#
loop_
_entity.id
_entity.type
_entity.pdbx_description
1 polymer ?
#
loop_
_entity_poly.entity_id
_entity_poly.type
_entity_poly.pdbx_seq_one_letter_code
_entity_poly.pdbx_strand_id
1 'polypeptide(L)'
;MWFELLRRIQNVLMTCKVSAPVQLGAVIPQHAAVDEIGKIMLVRGSETANDESIENELLVTIYLEAWVRNDDPDLSAGYARISELEGQIDAALKQMRQAVGSLNEDICVLNGSNYQILDLKVKQKTGDLDALRPLLGSQYTIECRLFDLTREGGIY
;
A
#
# COMPACT_ATOMS: atom_id res chain seq x y z
N MET A 1 8.88 -4.80 12.26
CA MET A 1 9.11 -3.78 11.21
C MET A 1 8.02 -3.79 10.14
N TRP A 2 7.79 -4.91 9.46
CA TRP A 2 6.79 -4.95 8.38
C TRP A 2 5.37 -4.61 8.87
N PHE A 3 5.03 -4.97 10.09
CA PHE A 3 3.70 -4.65 10.67
C PHE A 3 3.53 -3.15 10.87
N GLU A 4 4.54 -2.48 11.40
CA GLU A 4 4.53 -1.03 11.57
C GLU A 4 4.47 -0.32 10.21
N LEU A 5 5.12 -0.87 9.19
CA LEU A 5 5.05 -0.33 7.83
C LEU A 5 3.63 -0.44 7.26
N LEU A 6 3.00 -1.62 7.38
CA LEU A 6 1.60 -1.79 6.96
C LEU A 6 0.67 -0.81 7.68
N ARG A 7 0.84 -0.68 9.00
CA ARG A 7 0.05 0.27 9.80
C ARG A 7 0.28 1.71 9.36
N ARG A 8 1.51 2.07 9.03
CA ARG A 8 1.80 3.42 8.54
C ARG A 8 1.10 3.71 7.23
N ILE A 9 1.13 2.78 6.28
CA ILE A 9 0.43 2.93 5.01
C ILE A 9 -1.08 3.00 5.25
N GLN A 10 -1.63 2.13 6.11
CA GLN A 10 -3.04 2.17 6.48
C GLN A 10 -3.44 3.54 7.03
N ASN A 11 -2.65 4.09 7.95
CA ASN A 11 -2.93 5.38 8.57
C ASN A 11 -2.87 6.53 7.55
N VAL A 12 -1.92 6.48 6.62
CA VAL A 12 -1.83 7.50 5.56
C VAL A 12 -3.06 7.46 4.65
N LEU A 13 -3.48 6.27 4.23
CA LEU A 13 -4.67 6.12 3.41
C LEU A 13 -5.91 6.67 4.13
N MET A 14 -6.07 6.35 5.41
CA MET A 14 -7.20 6.83 6.22
C MET A 14 -7.14 8.34 6.42
N THR A 15 -5.97 8.90 6.69
CA THR A 15 -5.77 10.34 6.90
C THR A 15 -6.04 11.11 5.61
N CYS A 16 -5.67 10.57 4.46
CA CYS A 16 -5.97 11.16 3.14
C CYS A 16 -7.42 10.96 2.72
N LYS A 17 -8.26 10.37 3.57
CA LYS A 17 -9.70 10.21 3.36
C LYS A 17 -10.04 9.40 2.11
N VAL A 18 -9.31 8.32 1.88
CA VAL A 18 -9.71 7.33 0.88
C VAL A 18 -11.08 6.79 1.29
N SER A 19 -12.02 6.74 0.35
CA SER A 19 -13.43 6.45 0.65
C SER A 19 -13.69 5.03 1.13
N ALA A 20 -12.84 4.07 0.75
CA ALA A 20 -13.00 2.67 1.14
C ALA A 20 -12.26 2.38 2.45
N PRO A 21 -12.80 1.48 3.31
CA PRO A 21 -12.07 1.04 4.49
C PRO A 21 -10.82 0.26 4.12
N VAL A 22 -9.79 0.38 4.95
CA VAL A 22 -8.49 -0.25 4.75
C VAL A 22 -8.26 -1.29 5.83
N GLN A 23 -8.15 -2.55 5.44
CA GLN A 23 -7.83 -3.64 6.37
C GLN A 23 -6.42 -4.18 6.14
N LEU A 24 -5.85 -4.78 7.17
CA LEU A 24 -4.59 -5.50 7.07
C LEU A 24 -4.86 -6.96 6.82
N GLY A 25 -4.15 -7.52 5.84
CA GLY A 25 -4.29 -8.92 5.45
C GLY A 25 -5.28 -9.11 4.30
N ALA A 26 -5.05 -10.19 3.55
CA ALA A 26 -5.88 -10.56 2.42
C ALA A 26 -7.07 -11.41 2.86
N VAL A 27 -8.23 -11.13 2.27
CA VAL A 27 -9.40 -11.99 2.35
C VAL A 27 -9.86 -12.21 0.92
N ILE A 28 -10.37 -13.41 0.61
CA ILE A 28 -10.94 -13.69 -0.71
C ILE A 28 -12.04 -12.66 -0.95
N PRO A 29 -11.99 -11.89 -2.06
CA PRO A 29 -12.90 -10.76 -2.27
C PRO A 29 -14.38 -11.14 -2.20
N GLN A 30 -14.76 -12.34 -2.64
CA GLN A 30 -16.13 -12.83 -2.58
C GLN A 30 -16.62 -13.01 -1.13
N HIS A 31 -15.72 -13.19 -0.17
CA HIS A 31 -16.03 -13.38 1.25
C HIS A 31 -15.77 -12.11 2.09
N ALA A 32 -15.30 -11.05 1.48
CA ALA A 32 -14.90 -9.82 2.19
C ALA A 32 -16.04 -8.83 2.37
N ALA A 33 -17.26 -9.15 1.97
CA ALA A 33 -18.42 -8.26 2.01
C ALA A 33 -18.15 -6.91 1.30
N VAL A 34 -17.54 -6.98 0.13
CA VAL A 34 -17.23 -5.78 -0.67
C VAL A 34 -18.53 -5.19 -1.21
N ASP A 35 -18.72 -3.90 -1.02
CA ASP A 35 -19.86 -3.13 -1.50
C ASP A 35 -19.42 -2.12 -2.59
N GLU A 36 -20.31 -1.17 -2.92
CA GLU A 36 -20.04 -0.14 -3.92
C GLU A 36 -18.97 0.85 -3.49
N ILE A 37 -18.82 1.08 -2.19
CA ILE A 37 -17.79 1.96 -1.63
C ILE A 37 -16.43 1.30 -1.82
N GLY A 38 -16.37 -0.01 -1.64
CA GLY A 38 -15.19 -0.81 -1.85
C GLY A 38 -14.48 -1.21 -0.57
N LYS A 39 -13.36 -1.86 -0.74
CA LYS A 39 -12.48 -2.29 0.34
C LYS A 39 -11.05 -2.31 -0.15
N ILE A 40 -10.14 -1.89 0.71
CA ILE A 40 -8.70 -1.96 0.45
C ILE A 40 -8.08 -2.95 1.42
N MET A 41 -7.20 -3.80 0.91
CA MET A 41 -6.46 -4.79 1.69
C MET A 41 -4.97 -4.54 1.52
N LEU A 42 -4.25 -4.44 2.63
CA LEU A 42 -2.79 -4.33 2.62
C LEU A 42 -2.21 -5.68 3.02
N VAL A 43 -1.35 -6.22 2.17
CA VAL A 43 -0.85 -7.58 2.30
C VAL A 43 0.67 -7.57 2.40
N ARG A 44 1.18 -8.34 3.37
CA ARG A 44 2.61 -8.53 3.54
C ARG A 44 3.20 -9.26 2.32
N GLY A 45 4.27 -8.68 1.77
CA GLY A 45 5.05 -9.31 0.70
C GLY A 45 6.41 -9.78 1.20
N SER A 46 7.43 -9.62 0.36
CA SER A 46 8.78 -10.09 0.63
C SER A 46 9.68 -9.01 1.23
N GLU A 47 10.74 -9.46 1.86
CA GLU A 47 11.82 -8.61 2.36
C GLU A 47 13.13 -9.15 1.82
N THR A 48 13.95 -8.27 1.24
CA THR A 48 15.28 -8.64 0.73
C THR A 48 16.30 -7.58 1.11
N ALA A 49 17.55 -8.00 1.33
CA ALA A 49 18.64 -7.06 1.50
C ALA A 49 18.90 -6.33 0.18
N ASN A 50 19.18 -5.02 0.25
CA ASN A 50 19.53 -4.25 -0.93
C ASN A 50 21.04 -4.32 -1.16
N ASP A 51 21.48 -5.31 -1.94
CA ASP A 51 22.90 -5.57 -2.18
C ASP A 51 23.59 -4.51 -3.05
N GLU A 52 22.82 -3.67 -3.73
CA GLU A 52 23.34 -2.62 -4.61
C GLU A 52 23.60 -1.31 -3.89
N SER A 53 23.31 -1.24 -2.61
CA SER A 53 23.43 -0.01 -1.85
C SER A 53 24.19 -0.20 -0.53
N ILE A 54 24.14 0.83 0.27
CA ILE A 54 24.76 0.87 1.59
C ILE A 54 24.26 -0.28 2.46
N GLU A 55 25.13 -0.89 3.22
CA GLU A 55 24.76 -1.85 4.26
C GLU A 55 23.59 -1.31 5.09
N ASN A 56 22.69 -2.20 5.52
CA ASN A 56 21.52 -1.91 6.37
C ASN A 56 20.28 -1.43 5.65
N GLU A 57 20.27 -1.41 4.33
CA GLU A 57 19.04 -1.18 3.59
C GLU A 57 18.29 -2.48 3.32
N LEU A 58 16.97 -2.41 3.44
CA LEU A 58 16.05 -3.48 3.06
C LEU A 58 15.09 -2.99 1.98
N LEU A 59 14.79 -3.88 1.05
CA LEU A 59 13.68 -3.69 0.12
C LEU A 59 12.51 -4.52 0.61
N VAL A 60 11.41 -3.87 0.93
CA VAL A 60 10.18 -4.52 1.41
C VAL A 60 9.10 -4.33 0.38
N THR A 61 8.53 -5.43 -0.07
CA THR A 61 7.40 -5.42 -1.00
C THR A 61 6.10 -5.59 -0.22
N ILE A 62 5.14 -4.72 -0.50
CA ILE A 62 3.79 -4.77 0.05
C ILE A 62 2.83 -4.78 -1.13
N TYR A 63 1.77 -5.56 -1.00
CA TYR A 63 0.69 -5.56 -1.97
C TYR A 63 -0.51 -4.81 -1.40
N LEU A 64 -1.14 -4.02 -2.25
CA LEU A 64 -2.40 -3.36 -1.95
C LEU A 64 -3.41 -3.84 -2.96
N GLU A 65 -4.53 -4.38 -2.48
CA GLU A 65 -5.65 -4.76 -3.33
C GLU A 65 -6.81 -3.81 -3.06
N ALA A 66 -7.39 -3.29 -4.13
CA ALA A 66 -8.57 -2.45 -4.05
C ALA A 66 -9.70 -3.15 -4.79
N TRP A 67 -10.86 -3.28 -4.13
CA TRP A 67 -12.03 -3.98 -4.67
C TRP A 67 -13.25 -3.12 -4.51
N VAL A 68 -14.10 -3.11 -5.54
CA VAL A 68 -15.44 -2.53 -5.51
C VAL A 68 -16.44 -3.53 -6.05
N ARG A 69 -17.69 -3.41 -5.64
CA ARG A 69 -18.79 -4.18 -6.21
C ARG A 69 -19.67 -3.26 -7.04
N ASN A 70 -19.99 -3.66 -8.25
CA ASN A 70 -20.95 -2.96 -9.09
C ASN A 70 -21.77 -3.95 -9.90
N ASP A 71 -23.07 -3.97 -9.66
CA ASP A 71 -23.99 -4.91 -10.29
C ASP A 71 -24.61 -4.37 -11.58
N ASP A 72 -24.25 -3.16 -12.01
CA ASP A 72 -24.74 -2.57 -13.25
C ASP A 72 -24.24 -3.40 -14.44
N PRO A 73 -25.13 -3.83 -15.35
CA PRO A 73 -24.70 -4.51 -16.57
C PRO A 73 -23.78 -3.67 -17.45
N ASP A 74 -23.87 -2.34 -17.36
CA ASP A 74 -22.94 -1.44 -18.04
C ASP A 74 -21.61 -1.40 -17.28
N LEU A 75 -20.56 -1.93 -17.90
CA LEU A 75 -19.22 -1.97 -17.36
C LEU A 75 -18.65 -0.59 -17.03
N SER A 76 -19.14 0.46 -17.72
CA SER A 76 -18.63 1.82 -17.53
C SER A 76 -18.85 2.31 -16.09
N ALA A 77 -19.96 1.97 -15.47
CA ALA A 77 -20.24 2.37 -14.09
C ALA A 77 -19.25 1.76 -13.10
N GLY A 78 -18.97 0.46 -13.25
CA GLY A 78 -17.98 -0.24 -12.42
C GLY A 78 -16.57 0.27 -12.64
N TYR A 79 -16.19 0.47 -13.89
CA TYR A 79 -14.88 1.01 -14.22
C TYR A 79 -14.69 2.43 -13.69
N ALA A 80 -15.71 3.28 -13.78
CA ALA A 80 -15.65 4.61 -13.22
C ALA A 80 -15.40 4.57 -11.70
N ARG A 81 -16.07 3.65 -11.02
CA ARG A 81 -15.95 3.52 -9.57
C ARG A 81 -14.56 3.02 -9.14
N ILE A 82 -14.03 1.96 -9.78
CA ILE A 82 -12.70 1.46 -9.42
C ILE A 82 -11.61 2.48 -9.79
N SER A 83 -11.79 3.18 -10.91
CA SER A 83 -10.87 4.25 -11.33
C SER A 83 -10.84 5.40 -10.33
N GLU A 84 -11.99 5.79 -9.79
CA GLU A 84 -12.06 6.81 -8.74
C GLU A 84 -11.32 6.37 -7.47
N LEU A 85 -11.52 5.13 -7.04
CA LEU A 85 -10.82 4.58 -5.87
C LEU A 85 -9.31 4.52 -6.12
N GLU A 86 -8.88 4.07 -7.29
CA GLU A 86 -7.46 4.08 -7.67
C GLU A 86 -6.88 5.50 -7.61
N GLY A 87 -7.60 6.50 -8.10
CA GLY A 87 -7.17 7.89 -8.04
C GLY A 87 -6.93 8.38 -6.62
N GLN A 88 -7.80 8.01 -5.69
CA GLN A 88 -7.65 8.34 -4.27
C GLN A 88 -6.41 7.65 -3.67
N ILE A 89 -6.21 6.38 -3.99
CA ILE A 89 -5.04 5.62 -3.53
C ILE A 89 -3.75 6.21 -4.08
N ASP A 90 -3.73 6.50 -5.38
CA ASP A 90 -2.55 7.08 -6.04
C ASP A 90 -2.17 8.41 -5.42
N ALA A 91 -3.15 9.27 -5.14
CA ALA A 91 -2.92 10.57 -4.50
C ALA A 91 -2.36 10.40 -3.07
N ALA A 92 -2.91 9.46 -2.29
CA ALA A 92 -2.45 9.20 -0.93
C ALA A 92 -1.01 8.66 -0.91
N LEU A 93 -0.68 7.71 -1.78
CA LEU A 93 0.67 7.15 -1.88
C LEU A 93 1.68 8.19 -2.37
N LYS A 94 1.29 9.04 -3.29
CA LYS A 94 2.14 10.15 -3.74
C LYS A 94 2.43 11.12 -2.61
N GLN A 95 1.42 11.46 -1.82
CA GLN A 95 1.57 12.33 -0.67
C GLN A 95 2.49 11.72 0.38
N MET A 96 2.35 10.42 0.64
CA MET A 96 3.24 9.68 1.55
C MET A 96 4.69 9.72 1.05
N ARG A 97 4.90 9.47 -0.23
CA ARG A 97 6.24 9.51 -0.83
C ARG A 97 6.89 10.89 -0.68
N GLN A 98 6.12 11.95 -0.87
CA GLN A 98 6.60 13.32 -0.69
C GLN A 98 6.97 13.60 0.77
N ALA A 99 6.18 13.13 1.72
CA ALA A 99 6.46 13.28 3.15
C ALA A 99 7.74 12.52 3.55
N VAL A 100 7.93 11.33 3.03
CA VAL A 100 9.16 10.56 3.23
C VAL A 100 10.36 11.30 2.64
N GLY A 101 10.22 11.82 1.42
CA GLY A 101 11.29 12.57 0.74
C GLY A 101 11.67 13.86 1.45
N SER A 102 10.74 14.50 2.16
CA SER A 102 11.00 15.69 2.97
C SER A 102 11.38 15.37 4.42
N LEU A 103 11.64 14.11 4.74
CA LEU A 103 12.08 13.64 6.06
C LEU A 103 11.08 13.97 7.18
N ASN A 104 9.79 13.91 6.87
CA ASN A 104 8.73 14.04 7.89
C ASN A 104 8.79 12.83 8.82
N GLU A 105 9.27 13.03 10.04
CA GLU A 105 9.50 11.96 11.01
C GLU A 105 8.22 11.20 11.38
N ASP A 106 7.08 11.89 11.42
CA ASP A 106 5.80 11.25 11.72
C ASP A 106 5.41 10.21 10.66
N ILE A 107 5.94 10.33 9.45
CA ILE A 107 5.68 9.43 8.35
C ILE A 107 6.84 8.47 8.11
N CYS A 108 8.07 8.96 8.04
CA CYS A 108 9.19 8.12 7.63
C CYS A 108 9.79 7.27 8.76
N VAL A 109 9.68 7.68 10.03
CA VAL A 109 10.17 6.89 11.16
C VAL A 109 9.10 5.89 11.59
N LEU A 110 9.43 4.61 11.61
CA LEU A 110 8.52 3.56 12.03
C LEU A 110 8.67 3.33 13.54
N ASN A 111 7.79 3.96 14.32
CA ASN A 111 7.78 3.85 15.76
C ASN A 111 7.52 2.39 16.19
N GLY A 112 8.22 1.94 17.22
CA GLY A 112 8.15 0.55 17.68
C GLY A 112 9.10 -0.38 16.94
N SER A 113 9.82 0.13 15.94
CA SER A 113 10.90 -0.55 15.27
C SER A 113 12.08 0.41 15.11
N ASN A 114 13.25 -0.11 14.76
CA ASN A 114 14.44 0.71 14.53
C ASN A 114 14.66 0.97 13.04
N TYR A 115 13.57 1.19 12.31
CA TYR A 115 13.62 1.38 10.86
C TYR A 115 13.05 2.72 10.45
N GLN A 116 13.62 3.26 9.38
CA GLN A 116 13.17 4.47 8.73
C GLN A 116 12.88 4.18 7.27
N ILE A 117 11.78 4.71 6.76
CA ILE A 117 11.44 4.63 5.34
C ILE A 117 12.29 5.66 4.60
N LEU A 118 13.07 5.20 3.63
CA LEU A 118 13.88 6.07 2.77
C LEU A 118 13.14 6.45 1.49
N ASP A 119 12.34 5.53 0.95
CA ASP A 119 11.52 5.77 -0.22
C ASP A 119 10.42 4.72 -0.31
N LEU A 120 9.37 5.04 -1.03
CA LEU A 120 8.36 4.08 -1.43
C LEU A 120 7.88 4.43 -2.84
N LYS A 121 7.57 3.42 -3.62
CA LYS A 121 7.07 3.62 -4.99
C LYS A 121 6.15 2.48 -5.40
N VAL A 122 5.21 2.80 -6.27
CA VAL A 122 4.37 1.79 -6.92
C VAL A 122 5.16 1.22 -8.09
N LYS A 123 5.53 -0.04 -8.00
CA LYS A 123 6.28 -0.75 -9.06
C LYS A 123 5.37 -1.20 -10.18
N GLN A 124 4.13 -1.59 -9.84
CA GLN A 124 3.18 -2.12 -10.80
C GLN A 124 1.77 -1.94 -10.26
N LYS A 125 0.83 -1.70 -11.18
CA LYS A 125 -0.60 -1.70 -10.91
C LYS A 125 -1.27 -2.55 -11.98
N THR A 126 -2.07 -3.53 -11.55
CA THR A 126 -2.69 -4.52 -12.44
C THR A 126 -4.17 -4.64 -12.11
N GLY A 127 -5.04 -4.61 -13.13
CA GLY A 127 -6.45 -4.94 -12.98
C GLY A 127 -6.66 -6.45 -12.86
N ASP A 128 -7.84 -6.85 -12.42
CA ASP A 128 -8.20 -8.26 -12.24
C ASP A 128 -8.73 -8.94 -13.51
N LEU A 129 -8.73 -8.23 -14.63
CA LEU A 129 -9.27 -8.71 -15.93
C LEU A 129 -10.77 -9.05 -15.87
N ASP A 130 -11.50 -8.42 -14.95
CA ASP A 130 -12.93 -8.65 -14.70
C ASP A 130 -13.27 -10.12 -14.37
N ALA A 131 -12.31 -10.83 -13.79
CA ALA A 131 -12.43 -12.27 -13.52
C ALA A 131 -13.47 -12.60 -12.44
N LEU A 132 -13.79 -11.65 -11.55
CA LEU A 132 -14.64 -11.88 -10.39
C LEU A 132 -15.93 -11.05 -10.42
N ARG A 133 -16.40 -10.68 -11.59
CA ARG A 133 -17.67 -9.91 -11.72
C ARG A 133 -18.77 -10.48 -10.84
N PRO A 134 -19.54 -9.67 -10.10
CA PRO A 134 -19.63 -8.19 -10.13
C PRO A 134 -18.55 -7.44 -9.35
N LEU A 135 -17.51 -8.12 -8.87
CA LEU A 135 -16.39 -7.51 -8.21
C LEU A 135 -15.35 -7.05 -9.24
N LEU A 136 -14.82 -5.86 -9.03
CA LEU A 136 -13.76 -5.27 -9.85
C LEU A 136 -12.60 -4.93 -8.94
N GLY A 137 -11.39 -5.29 -9.34
CA GLY A 137 -10.23 -5.14 -8.50
C GLY A 137 -9.00 -4.59 -9.20
N SER A 138 -8.12 -4.06 -8.39
CA SER A 138 -6.78 -3.63 -8.78
C SER A 138 -5.79 -4.10 -7.75
N GLN A 139 -4.61 -4.52 -8.20
CA GLN A 139 -3.50 -4.87 -7.32
C GLN A 139 -2.34 -3.94 -7.56
N TYR A 140 -1.82 -3.37 -6.48
CA TYR A 140 -0.62 -2.54 -6.48
C TYR A 140 0.51 -3.33 -5.88
N THR A 141 1.68 -3.28 -6.52
CA THR A 141 2.93 -3.75 -5.94
C THR A 141 3.70 -2.52 -5.49
N ILE A 142 3.87 -2.38 -4.18
CA ILE A 142 4.54 -1.24 -3.56
C ILE A 142 5.89 -1.71 -3.04
N GLU A 143 6.95 -1.03 -3.44
CA GLU A 143 8.29 -1.29 -2.94
C GLU A 143 8.70 -0.18 -2.00
N CYS A 144 9.07 -0.55 -0.78
CA CYS A 144 9.58 0.36 0.23
C CYS A 144 11.05 0.05 0.48
N ARG A 145 11.87 1.10 0.52
CA ARG A 145 13.26 1.02 0.90
C ARG A 145 13.39 1.50 2.33
N LEU A 146 13.88 0.62 3.20
CA LEU A 146 14.01 0.89 4.62
C LEU A 146 15.46 0.87 5.06
N PHE A 147 15.77 1.67 6.07
CA PHE A 147 17.09 1.75 6.68
C PHE A 147 17.03 1.31 8.14
N ASP A 148 17.95 0.44 8.55
CA ASP A 148 18.06 -0.06 9.92
C ASP A 148 18.92 0.90 10.75
N LEU A 149 18.25 1.70 11.59
CA LEU A 149 18.93 2.70 12.42
C LEU A 149 19.78 2.10 13.53
N THR A 150 19.54 0.84 13.94
CA THR A 150 20.32 0.22 15.02
C THR A 150 21.76 -0.02 14.65
N ARG A 151 22.04 -0.18 13.37
CA ARG A 151 23.41 -0.46 12.89
C ARG A 151 24.26 0.79 12.72
N GLU A 152 23.65 1.95 12.83
CA GLU A 152 24.34 3.22 12.65
C GLU A 152 25.44 3.44 13.71
N GLY A 153 25.25 2.90 14.89
CA GLY A 153 26.20 2.98 15.99
C GLY A 153 27.06 1.75 16.20
N GLY A 154 26.84 0.70 15.43
CA GLY A 154 27.49 -0.61 15.63
C GLY A 154 28.80 -0.78 14.89
N ILE A 155 29.50 0.25 14.70
CA ILE A 155 30.62 0.24 13.78
C ILE A 155 31.92 -0.03 14.43
N TYR A 156 31.90 -0.52 15.46
CA TYR A 156 33.17 -0.62 16.11
C TYR A 156 33.36 -1.81 16.88
#